data_81d527370fc06a259c6bb83e9b27929b
#
_entry.id   81d527370fc06a259c6bb83e9b27929b
#
_cell.length_a   1.000
_cell.length_b   1.000
_cell.length_c   1.000
_cell.angle_alpha   90.00
_cell.angle_beta   90.00
_cell.angle_gamma   90.00
#
_symmetry.space_group_name_H-M   'P 1'
#
loop_
_entity.id
_entity.type
_entity.pdbx_description
1 polymer ?
#
loop_
_entity_poly.entity_id
_entity_poly.type
_entity_poly.pdbx_seq_one_letter_code
_entity_poly.pdbx_strand_id
1 'polypeptide(L)'
;MLETWRWFGPGDPVTCLDIRQAGADGIVTALHACPPGETWKPEDIAARKAFIEAEGLQWSVVESIPVHPAIKLGDNRAEKHIDGWIETMRNLAANGLEVICYNFMPVVDWTRTDLRYPARRGGLALRFDPVEFAVYDLLVLRRANAQDAYSADIIAEAEVLYATMDEAAIERLESTIIAGLPGSELSHGREGIRASIAEYDGLTAPDLRANLIAFLEKVTPVAEECGVRV
;
A
#
# COMPACT_ATOMS: atom_id res chain seq x y z
N MET A 1 0.38 -18.81 19.00
CA MET A 1 0.03 -17.80 17.97
C MET A 1 0.87 -16.58 18.31
N LEU A 2 1.56 -15.98 17.34
CA LEU A 2 2.32 -14.77 17.57
C LEU A 2 1.39 -13.57 17.38
N GLU A 3 1.28 -12.70 18.37
CA GLU A 3 0.51 -11.46 18.27
C GLU A 3 1.40 -10.37 17.69
N THR A 4 0.96 -9.74 16.58
CA THR A 4 1.79 -8.80 15.82
C THR A 4 1.09 -7.46 15.66
N TRP A 5 1.89 -6.40 15.56
CA TRP A 5 1.42 -5.03 15.35
C TRP A 5 2.03 -4.43 14.08
N ARG A 6 1.22 -3.76 13.27
CA ARG A 6 1.70 -2.99 12.12
C ARG A 6 2.39 -1.71 12.60
N TRP A 7 3.64 -1.54 12.22
CA TRP A 7 4.46 -0.39 12.60
C TRP A 7 5.09 0.27 11.37
N PHE A 8 4.99 1.59 11.28
CA PHE A 8 5.44 2.35 10.11
C PHE A 8 6.87 2.89 10.23
N GLY A 9 7.66 2.34 11.13
CA GLY A 9 9.06 2.68 11.30
C GLY A 9 9.32 3.76 12.36
N PRO A 10 10.57 4.22 12.49
CA PRO A 10 10.96 5.13 13.58
C PRO A 10 10.24 6.48 13.62
N GLY A 11 9.59 6.87 12.52
CA GLY A 11 8.76 8.07 12.45
C GLY A 11 7.28 7.85 12.85
N ASP A 12 6.88 6.61 13.17
CA ASP A 12 5.54 6.30 13.61
C ASP A 12 5.30 6.92 15.01
N PRO A 13 4.17 7.63 15.23
CA PRO A 13 3.82 8.13 16.55
C PRO A 13 3.59 7.01 17.58
N VAL A 14 3.27 5.78 17.14
CA VAL A 14 3.19 4.59 17.98
C VAL A 14 4.59 3.98 18.11
N THR A 15 5.14 3.97 19.31
CA THR A 15 6.48 3.46 19.58
C THR A 15 6.50 1.94 19.79
N CYS A 16 7.67 1.32 19.66
CA CYS A 16 7.85 -0.09 20.02
C CYS A 16 7.49 -0.37 21.49
N LEU A 17 7.68 0.59 22.38
CA LEU A 17 7.26 0.46 23.79
C LEU A 17 5.73 0.38 23.92
N ASP A 18 4.99 1.23 23.20
CA ASP A 18 3.53 1.21 23.20
C ASP A 18 3.01 -0.14 22.68
N ILE A 19 3.63 -0.66 21.61
CA ILE A 19 3.31 -1.94 21.00
C ILE A 19 3.50 -3.10 21.99
N ARG A 20 4.61 -3.10 22.74
CA ARG A 20 4.85 -4.06 23.81
C ARG A 20 3.84 -3.94 24.95
N GLN A 21 3.51 -2.71 25.35
CA GLN A 21 2.50 -2.48 26.40
C GLN A 21 1.11 -2.96 25.97
N ALA A 22 0.81 -2.93 24.66
CA ALA A 22 -0.41 -3.50 24.10
C ALA A 22 -0.41 -5.05 24.07
N GLY A 23 0.72 -5.69 24.37
CA GLY A 23 0.85 -7.14 24.47
C GLY A 23 1.28 -7.82 23.17
N ALA A 24 1.72 -7.09 22.16
CA ALA A 24 2.25 -7.70 20.94
C ALA A 24 3.71 -8.17 21.15
N ASP A 25 4.04 -9.30 20.52
CA ASP A 25 5.38 -9.90 20.52
C ASP A 25 6.15 -9.57 19.24
N GLY A 26 5.43 -9.27 18.16
CA GLY A 26 6.03 -9.11 16.85
C GLY A 26 5.60 -7.85 16.10
N ILE A 27 6.45 -7.46 15.18
CA ILE A 27 6.28 -6.29 14.30
C ILE A 27 6.02 -6.75 12.87
N VAL A 28 5.05 -6.10 12.24
CA VAL A 28 4.80 -6.13 10.81
C VAL A 28 5.24 -4.77 10.24
N THR A 29 6.32 -4.73 9.46
CA THR A 29 6.88 -3.48 8.94
C THR A 29 7.69 -3.69 7.66
N ALA A 30 8.20 -2.59 7.10
CA ALA A 30 9.02 -2.54 5.90
C ALA A 30 10.14 -1.50 6.03
N LEU A 31 11.03 -1.42 5.04
CA LEU A 31 11.98 -0.32 4.90
C LEU A 31 11.34 0.85 4.13
N HIS A 32 10.45 1.59 4.80
CA HIS A 32 9.66 2.66 4.19
C HIS A 32 10.48 3.81 3.60
N ALA A 33 11.74 3.96 4.00
CA ALA A 33 12.66 4.96 3.44
C ALA A 33 13.29 4.53 2.11
N CYS A 34 13.17 3.25 1.74
CA CYS A 34 13.68 2.73 0.48
C CYS A 34 12.63 2.96 -0.63
N PRO A 35 12.97 3.71 -1.70
CA PRO A 35 12.03 3.96 -2.79
C PRO A 35 11.56 2.66 -3.46
N PRO A 36 10.31 2.62 -3.97
CA PRO A 36 9.83 1.50 -4.76
C PRO A 36 10.74 1.19 -5.96
N GLY A 37 11.02 -0.10 -6.17
CA GLY A 37 11.89 -0.56 -7.26
C GLY A 37 13.38 -0.53 -6.96
N GLU A 38 13.80 -0.02 -5.82
CA GLU A 38 15.17 -0.18 -5.31
C GLU A 38 15.32 -1.48 -4.52
N THR A 39 16.45 -2.15 -4.71
CA THR A 39 16.79 -3.36 -3.95
C THR A 39 17.19 -2.99 -2.51
N TRP A 40 16.56 -3.64 -1.53
CA TRP A 40 16.91 -3.44 -0.13
C TRP A 40 18.24 -4.11 0.21
N LYS A 41 19.14 -3.35 0.79
CA LYS A 41 20.47 -3.85 1.13
C LYS A 41 20.44 -4.69 2.41
N PRO A 42 21.27 -5.75 2.48
CA PRO A 42 21.36 -6.60 3.68
C PRO A 42 21.65 -5.82 4.97
N GLU A 43 22.49 -4.79 4.90
CA GLU A 43 22.85 -3.95 6.04
C GLU A 43 21.67 -3.12 6.56
N ASP A 44 20.80 -2.60 5.68
CA ASP A 44 19.61 -1.82 6.07
C ASP A 44 18.55 -2.72 6.70
N ILE A 45 18.39 -3.94 6.18
CA ILE A 45 17.53 -4.98 6.75
C ILE A 45 18.02 -5.38 8.13
N ALA A 46 19.31 -5.68 8.28
CA ALA A 46 19.91 -6.06 9.55
C ALA A 46 19.80 -4.94 10.59
N ALA A 47 20.01 -3.68 10.20
CA ALA A 47 19.87 -2.54 11.08
C ALA A 47 18.43 -2.36 11.59
N ARG A 48 17.41 -2.50 10.71
CA ARG A 48 16.00 -2.44 11.08
C ARG A 48 15.63 -3.59 12.03
N LYS A 49 16.09 -4.80 11.74
CA LYS A 49 15.86 -5.98 12.57
C LYS A 49 16.48 -5.79 13.96
N ALA A 50 17.75 -5.39 14.03
CA ALA A 50 18.44 -5.14 15.30
C ALA A 50 17.76 -4.06 16.14
N PHE A 51 17.25 -2.99 15.51
CA PHE A 51 16.46 -1.96 16.20
C PHE A 51 15.22 -2.55 16.88
N ILE A 52 14.45 -3.35 16.16
CA ILE A 52 13.21 -3.98 16.68
C ILE A 52 13.54 -4.98 17.80
N GLU A 53 14.59 -5.79 17.64
CA GLU A 53 15.03 -6.77 18.64
C GLU A 53 15.56 -6.11 19.90
N ALA A 54 16.24 -4.98 19.81
CA ALA A 54 16.70 -4.19 20.97
C ALA A 54 15.53 -3.67 21.82
N GLU A 55 14.37 -3.46 21.20
CA GLU A 55 13.13 -3.09 21.90
C GLU A 55 12.38 -4.31 22.46
N GLY A 56 12.92 -5.53 22.35
CA GLY A 56 12.33 -6.77 22.85
C GLY A 56 11.16 -7.29 22.02
N LEU A 57 11.10 -6.93 20.75
CA LEU A 57 10.11 -7.38 19.78
C LEU A 57 10.78 -8.18 18.66
N GLN A 58 10.00 -8.93 17.88
CA GLN A 58 10.49 -9.67 16.71
C GLN A 58 9.97 -9.04 15.43
N TRP A 59 10.82 -8.81 14.42
CA TRP A 59 10.34 -8.51 13.08
C TRP A 59 9.78 -9.79 12.45
N SER A 60 8.47 -9.93 12.40
CA SER A 60 7.79 -11.19 12.08
C SER A 60 7.32 -11.27 10.63
N VAL A 61 6.92 -10.13 10.07
CA VAL A 61 6.36 -10.04 8.71
C VAL A 61 6.88 -8.79 8.05
N VAL A 62 7.31 -8.94 6.80
CA VAL A 62 7.62 -7.81 5.93
C VAL A 62 6.34 -7.38 5.20
N GLU A 63 5.85 -6.20 5.48
CA GLU A 63 4.71 -5.64 4.77
C GLU A 63 4.98 -4.19 4.37
N SER A 64 5.28 -4.02 3.11
CA SER A 64 5.49 -5.00 2.02
C SER A 64 6.78 -4.65 1.28
N ILE A 65 7.30 -5.57 0.45
CA ILE A 65 8.19 -5.14 -0.61
C ILE A 65 7.32 -4.49 -1.69
N PRO A 66 7.49 -3.20 -2.01
CA PRO A 66 6.68 -2.54 -3.03
C PRO A 66 6.84 -3.19 -4.40
N VAL A 67 5.72 -3.44 -5.08
CA VAL A 67 5.73 -3.89 -6.48
C VAL A 67 5.75 -2.66 -7.38
N HIS A 68 6.86 -2.46 -8.09
CA HIS A 68 7.04 -1.28 -8.95
C HIS A 68 5.96 -1.20 -10.05
N PRO A 69 5.47 0.00 -10.43
CA PRO A 69 4.46 0.18 -11.48
C PRO A 69 4.78 -0.54 -12.80
N ALA A 70 6.04 -0.53 -13.24
CA ALA A 70 6.47 -1.25 -14.45
C ALA A 70 6.09 -2.74 -14.46
N ILE A 71 6.11 -3.40 -13.29
CA ILE A 71 5.70 -4.82 -13.16
C ILE A 71 4.19 -4.93 -13.35
N LYS A 72 3.42 -4.01 -12.75
CA LYS A 72 1.96 -3.98 -12.86
C LYS A 72 1.52 -3.67 -14.30
N LEU A 73 2.24 -2.79 -14.97
CA LEU A 73 2.01 -2.43 -16.38
C LEU A 73 2.45 -3.54 -17.35
N GLY A 74 3.37 -4.42 -16.95
CA GLY A 74 3.94 -5.43 -17.84
C GLY A 74 4.80 -4.85 -18.94
N ASP A 75 5.42 -3.69 -18.70
CA ASP A 75 6.24 -2.99 -19.70
C ASP A 75 7.67 -3.55 -19.77
N ASN A 76 8.49 -3.00 -20.68
CA ASN A 76 9.86 -3.46 -20.92
C ASN A 76 10.83 -3.26 -19.75
N ARG A 77 10.43 -2.53 -18.69
CA ARG A 77 11.19 -2.32 -17.46
C ARG A 77 10.87 -3.37 -16.39
N ALA A 78 9.76 -4.13 -16.57
CA ALA A 78 9.25 -5.07 -15.58
C ALA A 78 10.30 -6.07 -15.12
N GLU A 79 11.07 -6.66 -16.06
CA GLU A 79 12.08 -7.68 -15.78
C GLU A 79 13.11 -7.21 -14.75
N LYS A 80 13.70 -6.04 -14.99
CA LYS A 80 14.67 -5.42 -14.09
C LYS A 80 14.14 -5.25 -12.66
N HIS A 81 12.86 -4.83 -12.54
CA HIS A 81 12.24 -4.59 -11.23
C HIS A 81 11.82 -5.89 -10.54
N ILE A 82 11.48 -6.93 -11.29
CA ILE A 82 11.28 -8.29 -10.76
C ILE A 82 12.59 -8.84 -10.19
N ASP A 83 13.70 -8.70 -10.91
CA ASP A 83 15.02 -9.15 -10.43
C ASP A 83 15.41 -8.43 -9.12
N GLY A 84 15.22 -7.12 -9.02
CA GLY A 84 15.46 -6.34 -7.81
C GLY A 84 14.55 -6.73 -6.65
N TRP A 85 13.29 -7.07 -6.94
CA TRP A 85 12.33 -7.57 -5.96
C TRP A 85 12.76 -8.93 -5.40
N ILE A 86 13.18 -9.85 -6.29
CA ILE A 86 13.70 -11.18 -5.94
C ILE A 86 14.97 -11.06 -5.11
N GLU A 87 15.89 -10.16 -5.47
CA GLU A 87 17.11 -9.94 -4.69
C GLU A 87 16.79 -9.40 -3.30
N THR A 88 15.84 -8.46 -3.18
CA THR A 88 15.33 -7.98 -1.89
C THR A 88 14.79 -9.13 -1.04
N MET A 89 13.98 -10.02 -1.63
CA MET A 89 13.44 -11.21 -0.96
C MET A 89 14.56 -12.14 -0.46
N ARG A 90 15.59 -12.38 -1.26
CA ARG A 90 16.76 -13.19 -0.85
C ARG A 90 17.50 -12.54 0.32
N ASN A 91 17.68 -11.23 0.29
CA ASN A 91 18.32 -10.48 1.37
C ASN A 91 17.51 -10.55 2.67
N LEU A 92 16.19 -10.50 2.59
CA LEU A 92 15.28 -10.68 3.73
C LEU A 92 15.36 -12.11 4.29
N ALA A 93 15.31 -13.11 3.43
CA ALA A 93 15.46 -14.53 3.81
C ALA A 93 16.81 -14.80 4.51
N ALA A 94 17.91 -14.25 3.99
CA ALA A 94 19.24 -14.35 4.60
C ALA A 94 19.31 -13.71 6.00
N ASN A 95 18.42 -12.74 6.29
CA ASN A 95 18.24 -12.13 7.60
C ASN A 95 17.20 -12.85 8.48
N GLY A 96 16.67 -14.01 8.05
CA GLY A 96 15.71 -14.83 8.80
C GLY A 96 14.27 -14.31 8.77
N LEU A 97 13.91 -13.54 7.76
CA LEU A 97 12.54 -13.05 7.54
C LEU A 97 11.84 -13.95 6.52
N GLU A 98 10.84 -14.70 6.99
CA GLU A 98 10.23 -15.81 6.24
C GLU A 98 8.82 -15.49 5.71
N VAL A 99 8.24 -14.33 6.07
CA VAL A 99 6.90 -13.92 5.62
C VAL A 99 6.99 -12.55 4.98
N ILE A 100 6.66 -12.49 3.70
CA ILE A 100 6.77 -11.28 2.89
C ILE A 100 5.46 -11.03 2.17
N CYS A 101 4.84 -9.88 2.43
CA CYS A 101 3.65 -9.44 1.71
C CYS A 101 4.03 -8.64 0.47
N TYR A 102 3.16 -8.66 -0.52
CA TYR A 102 3.19 -7.77 -1.66
C TYR A 102 1.79 -7.22 -1.95
N ASN A 103 1.73 -6.07 -2.59
CA ASN A 103 0.49 -5.45 -3.04
C ASN A 103 0.54 -5.22 -4.55
N PHE A 104 -0.43 -5.76 -5.29
CA PHE A 104 -0.50 -5.63 -6.75
C PHE A 104 -1.75 -4.83 -7.14
N MET A 105 -1.80 -3.59 -6.65
CA MET A 105 -2.91 -2.67 -6.91
C MET A 105 -2.47 -1.55 -7.84
N PRO A 106 -3.23 -1.25 -8.91
CA PRO A 106 -2.92 -0.14 -9.79
C PRO A 106 -3.20 1.19 -9.08
N VAL A 107 -2.32 2.17 -9.25
CA VAL A 107 -2.40 3.56 -8.80
C VAL A 107 -2.57 3.73 -7.28
N VAL A 108 -3.73 3.45 -6.73
CA VAL A 108 -4.05 3.67 -5.30
C VAL A 108 -4.18 2.34 -4.58
N ASP A 109 -3.50 2.26 -3.44
CA ASP A 109 -3.51 1.11 -2.54
C ASP A 109 -4.39 1.43 -1.32
N TRP A 110 -5.17 0.46 -0.84
CA TRP A 110 -5.93 0.54 0.43
C TRP A 110 -6.65 1.87 0.65
N THR A 111 -7.46 2.32 -0.30
CA THR A 111 -8.18 3.59 -0.27
C THR A 111 -9.08 3.71 0.96
N ARG A 112 -9.05 4.89 1.58
CA ARG A 112 -9.93 5.26 2.69
C ARG A 112 -10.50 6.65 2.41
N THR A 113 -11.70 6.88 2.92
CA THR A 113 -12.34 8.20 2.85
C THR A 113 -12.32 8.93 4.20
N ASP A 114 -12.13 8.20 5.30
CA ASP A 114 -11.97 8.74 6.64
C ASP A 114 -10.92 7.94 7.43
N LEU A 115 -9.95 8.64 8.01
CA LEU A 115 -8.89 8.05 8.84
C LEU A 115 -9.23 8.05 10.34
N ARG A 116 -10.32 8.73 10.75
CA ARG A 116 -10.67 8.95 12.15
C ARG A 116 -12.15 8.72 12.42
N TYR A 117 -12.76 7.80 11.70
CA TYR A 117 -14.18 7.50 11.85
C TYR A 117 -14.49 7.00 13.27
N PRO A 118 -15.45 7.63 13.97
CA PRO A 118 -15.81 7.24 15.33
C PRO A 118 -16.46 5.85 15.34
N ALA A 119 -15.80 4.89 15.95
CA ALA A 119 -16.35 3.55 16.10
C ALA A 119 -17.30 3.45 17.32
N ARG A 120 -18.24 2.50 17.28
CA ARG A 120 -19.32 2.36 18.27
C ARG A 120 -18.85 2.24 19.74
N ARG A 121 -17.60 1.81 19.98
CA ARG A 121 -17.04 1.62 21.33
C ARG A 121 -16.07 2.73 21.74
N GLY A 122 -16.14 3.89 21.10
CA GLY A 122 -15.36 5.07 21.46
C GLY A 122 -13.94 5.10 20.88
N GLY A 123 -13.53 4.10 20.11
CA GLY A 123 -12.28 4.12 19.35
C GLY A 123 -12.43 4.86 18.02
N LEU A 124 -11.31 5.09 17.34
CA LEU A 124 -11.27 5.55 15.97
C LEU A 124 -10.94 4.39 15.04
N ALA A 125 -11.50 4.41 13.82
CA ALA A 125 -11.28 3.39 12.80
C ALA A 125 -11.06 4.05 11.43
N LEU A 126 -10.40 3.31 10.56
CA LEU A 126 -10.35 3.64 9.13
C LEU A 126 -11.71 3.28 8.50
N ARG A 127 -12.22 4.14 7.62
CA ARG A 127 -13.49 3.91 6.91
C ARG A 127 -13.29 4.15 5.41
N PHE A 128 -13.93 3.32 4.62
CA PHE A 128 -14.20 3.56 3.21
C PHE A 128 -15.71 3.75 3.01
N ASP A 129 -16.09 4.83 2.38
CA ASP A 129 -17.46 5.12 2.00
C ASP A 129 -17.55 5.25 0.47
N PRO A 130 -18.36 4.43 -0.21
CA PRO A 130 -18.45 4.43 -1.67
C PRO A 130 -19.01 5.73 -2.23
N VAL A 131 -19.86 6.45 -1.50
CA VAL A 131 -20.42 7.73 -1.93
C VAL A 131 -19.35 8.83 -1.84
N GLU A 132 -18.60 8.91 -0.73
CA GLU A 132 -17.48 9.84 -0.58
C GLU A 132 -16.40 9.58 -1.64
N PHE A 133 -16.11 8.30 -1.93
CA PHE A 133 -15.15 7.96 -2.96
C PHE A 133 -15.66 8.34 -4.36
N ALA A 134 -16.96 8.17 -4.64
CA ALA A 134 -17.58 8.59 -5.89
C ALA A 134 -17.54 10.14 -6.05
N VAL A 135 -17.72 10.91 -4.96
CA VAL A 135 -17.50 12.38 -4.98
C VAL A 135 -16.08 12.69 -5.48
N TYR A 136 -15.07 12.03 -4.90
CA TYR A 136 -13.70 12.27 -5.31
C TYR A 136 -13.47 11.90 -6.78
N ASP A 137 -13.85 10.69 -7.18
CA ASP A 137 -13.57 10.14 -8.51
C ASP A 137 -14.32 10.89 -9.63
N LEU A 138 -15.63 11.14 -9.44
CA LEU A 138 -16.49 11.75 -10.45
C LEU A 138 -16.38 13.28 -10.51
N LEU A 139 -16.31 13.96 -9.35
CA LEU A 139 -16.54 15.40 -9.26
C LEU A 139 -15.27 16.19 -8.95
N VAL A 140 -14.33 15.61 -8.23
CA VAL A 140 -13.07 16.25 -7.85
C VAL A 140 -11.96 15.85 -8.83
N LEU A 141 -11.65 14.56 -8.94
CA LEU A 141 -10.64 14.03 -9.88
C LEU A 141 -11.11 14.11 -11.33
N ARG A 142 -12.41 13.91 -11.56
CA ARG A 142 -13.05 13.88 -12.89
C ARG A 142 -12.36 12.89 -13.83
N ARG A 143 -12.19 11.65 -13.33
CA ARG A 143 -11.60 10.57 -14.12
C ARG A 143 -12.47 10.29 -15.36
N ALA A 144 -11.85 10.08 -16.51
CA ALA A 144 -12.55 9.75 -17.75
C ALA A 144 -13.37 8.46 -17.55
N ASN A 145 -14.62 8.48 -18.00
CA ASN A 145 -15.57 7.35 -17.92
C ASN A 145 -15.83 6.84 -16.49
N ALA A 146 -15.56 7.64 -15.46
CA ALA A 146 -15.76 7.23 -14.07
C ALA A 146 -17.21 6.81 -13.79
N GLN A 147 -18.19 7.44 -14.43
CA GLN A 147 -19.62 7.12 -14.27
C GLN A 147 -19.94 5.65 -14.56
N ASP A 148 -19.18 4.99 -15.43
CA ASP A 148 -19.42 3.58 -15.78
C ASP A 148 -19.09 2.61 -14.63
N ALA A 149 -18.37 3.09 -13.60
CA ALA A 149 -17.98 2.31 -12.43
C ALA A 149 -19.00 2.36 -11.28
N TYR A 150 -20.03 3.20 -11.38
CA TYR A 150 -20.98 3.44 -10.28
C TYR A 150 -22.42 3.22 -10.73
N SER A 151 -23.27 2.80 -9.77
CA SER A 151 -24.72 2.78 -9.99
C SER A 151 -25.30 4.20 -10.02
N ALA A 152 -26.46 4.36 -10.66
CA ALA A 152 -27.15 5.65 -10.71
C ALA A 152 -27.45 6.21 -9.31
N ASP A 153 -27.77 5.35 -8.34
CA ASP A 153 -28.03 5.77 -6.97
C ASP A 153 -26.78 6.36 -6.31
N ILE A 154 -25.62 5.69 -6.44
CA ILE A 154 -24.34 6.21 -5.91
C ILE A 154 -23.97 7.55 -6.56
N ILE A 155 -24.19 7.70 -7.87
CA ILE A 155 -23.93 8.97 -8.57
C ILE A 155 -24.82 10.08 -7.99
N ALA A 156 -26.13 9.82 -7.85
CA ALA A 156 -27.06 10.81 -7.32
C ALA A 156 -26.72 11.19 -5.88
N GLU A 157 -26.39 10.23 -5.01
CA GLU A 157 -25.97 10.49 -3.64
C GLU A 157 -24.65 11.30 -3.59
N ALA A 158 -23.70 11.00 -4.46
CA ALA A 158 -22.43 11.73 -4.56
C ALA A 158 -22.64 13.18 -4.98
N GLU A 159 -23.53 13.46 -5.93
CA GLU A 159 -23.87 14.82 -6.36
C GLU A 159 -24.51 15.63 -5.21
N VAL A 160 -25.45 15.00 -4.46
CA VAL A 160 -26.07 15.62 -3.29
C VAL A 160 -25.03 15.92 -2.21
N LEU A 161 -24.16 14.95 -1.91
CA LEU A 161 -23.11 15.13 -0.91
C LEU A 161 -22.15 16.25 -1.32
N TYR A 162 -21.67 16.24 -2.56
CA TYR A 162 -20.74 17.24 -3.10
C TYR A 162 -21.31 18.67 -2.99
N ALA A 163 -22.61 18.84 -3.26
CA ALA A 163 -23.27 20.14 -3.16
C ALA A 163 -23.27 20.72 -1.72
N THR A 164 -23.04 19.89 -0.72
CA THR A 164 -22.96 20.29 0.70
C THR A 164 -21.53 20.51 1.20
N MET A 165 -20.52 20.12 0.41
CA MET A 165 -19.11 20.19 0.81
C MET A 165 -18.54 21.58 0.52
N ASP A 166 -17.81 22.10 1.49
CA ASP A 166 -16.94 23.26 1.30
C ASP A 166 -15.56 22.84 0.77
N GLU A 167 -14.75 23.79 0.36
CA GLU A 167 -13.42 23.56 -0.18
C GLU A 167 -12.52 22.77 0.79
N ALA A 168 -12.61 23.07 2.09
CA ALA A 168 -11.83 22.39 3.11
C ALA A 168 -12.26 20.91 3.29
N ALA A 169 -13.54 20.59 3.10
CA ALA A 169 -14.03 19.21 3.11
C ALA A 169 -13.53 18.43 1.89
N ILE A 170 -13.52 19.06 0.72
CA ILE A 170 -12.99 18.46 -0.52
C ILE A 170 -11.50 18.20 -0.38
N GLU A 171 -10.72 19.17 0.11
CA GLU A 171 -9.28 18.99 0.33
C GLU A 171 -8.97 17.89 1.33
N ARG A 172 -9.74 17.79 2.42
CA ARG A 172 -9.56 16.69 3.40
C ARG A 172 -9.86 15.33 2.78
N LEU A 173 -10.95 15.21 2.01
CA LEU A 173 -11.28 13.96 1.32
C LEU A 173 -10.20 13.57 0.34
N GLU A 174 -9.75 14.48 -0.51
CA GLU A 174 -8.66 14.27 -1.48
C GLU A 174 -7.38 13.87 -0.77
N SER A 175 -6.96 14.60 0.25
CA SER A 175 -5.75 14.29 1.03
C SER A 175 -5.84 12.92 1.69
N THR A 176 -7.01 12.53 2.19
CA THR A 176 -7.23 11.20 2.80
C THR A 176 -7.08 10.08 1.77
N ILE A 177 -7.64 10.26 0.57
CA ILE A 177 -7.58 9.27 -0.52
C ILE A 177 -6.15 9.17 -1.07
N ILE A 178 -5.46 10.31 -1.24
CA ILE A 178 -4.11 10.38 -1.80
C ILE A 178 -3.05 9.91 -0.79
N ALA A 179 -3.27 10.11 0.51
CA ALA A 179 -2.27 9.84 1.53
C ALA A 179 -1.70 8.41 1.48
N GLY A 180 -2.48 7.45 0.95
CA GLY A 180 -2.02 6.07 0.76
C GLY A 180 -1.42 5.46 2.03
N LEU A 181 -0.70 4.36 1.87
CA LEU A 181 0.18 3.84 2.90
C LEU A 181 1.56 4.51 2.81
N PRO A 182 2.30 4.64 3.92
CA PRO A 182 3.69 5.10 3.91
C PRO A 182 4.52 4.31 2.90
N GLY A 183 5.23 5.02 2.02
CA GLY A 183 5.98 4.42 0.90
C GLY A 183 5.20 4.32 -0.41
N SER A 184 3.94 4.81 -0.47
CA SER A 184 3.25 4.95 -1.75
C SER A 184 3.88 6.07 -2.59
N GLU A 185 3.97 5.86 -3.91
CA GLU A 185 4.59 6.79 -4.85
C GLU A 185 3.75 8.06 -5.12
N LEU A 186 2.55 8.17 -4.53
CA LEU A 186 1.56 9.20 -4.84
C LEU A 186 1.80 10.50 -4.07
N SER A 187 2.95 11.15 -4.31
CA SER A 187 3.33 12.40 -3.64
C SER A 187 2.96 13.68 -4.39
N HIS A 188 2.23 13.59 -5.51
CA HIS A 188 2.12 14.70 -6.47
C HIS A 188 0.72 15.33 -6.60
N GLY A 189 -0.17 15.11 -5.64
CA GLY A 189 -1.53 15.66 -5.67
C GLY A 189 -2.39 15.14 -6.82
N ARG A 190 -3.46 15.86 -7.15
CA ARG A 190 -4.46 15.46 -8.16
C ARG A 190 -3.88 15.21 -9.55
N GLU A 191 -2.93 16.04 -9.99
CA GLU A 191 -2.29 15.88 -11.31
C GLU A 191 -1.41 14.64 -11.36
N GLY A 192 -0.69 14.32 -10.28
CA GLY A 192 0.10 13.11 -10.19
C GLY A 192 -0.76 11.85 -10.25
N ILE A 193 -1.91 11.84 -9.58
CA ILE A 193 -2.87 10.72 -9.68
C ILE A 193 -3.40 10.58 -11.10
N ARG A 194 -3.79 11.68 -11.74
CA ARG A 194 -4.24 11.62 -13.15
C ARG A 194 -3.17 11.06 -14.08
N ALA A 195 -1.92 11.49 -13.92
CA ALA A 195 -0.80 10.98 -14.69
C ALA A 195 -0.59 9.48 -14.45
N SER A 196 -0.62 9.04 -13.18
CA SER A 196 -0.50 7.62 -12.82
C SER A 196 -1.64 6.78 -13.37
N ILE A 197 -2.88 7.30 -13.38
CA ILE A 197 -4.02 6.60 -13.99
C ILE A 197 -3.82 6.46 -15.49
N ALA A 198 -3.36 7.53 -16.17
CA ALA A 198 -3.14 7.53 -17.59
C ALA A 198 -2.08 6.52 -18.06
N GLU A 199 -1.13 6.14 -17.19
CA GLU A 199 -0.18 5.06 -17.50
C GLU A 199 -0.88 3.70 -17.69
N TYR A 200 -2.07 3.51 -17.11
CA TYR A 200 -2.87 2.29 -17.25
C TYR A 200 -3.91 2.36 -18.37
N ASP A 201 -3.95 3.44 -19.15
CA ASP A 201 -4.90 3.57 -20.26
C ASP A 201 -4.69 2.45 -21.29
N GLY A 202 -5.79 1.77 -21.62
CA GLY A 202 -5.79 0.64 -22.52
C GLY A 202 -5.50 -0.72 -21.87
N LEU A 203 -5.09 -0.76 -20.59
CA LEU A 203 -4.98 -2.02 -19.84
C LEU A 203 -6.33 -2.42 -19.27
N THR A 204 -6.64 -3.71 -19.41
CA THR A 204 -7.85 -4.31 -18.88
C THR A 204 -7.55 -5.11 -17.60
N ALA A 205 -8.61 -5.50 -16.87
CA ALA A 205 -8.45 -6.40 -15.71
C ALA A 205 -7.82 -7.76 -16.07
N PRO A 206 -8.12 -8.38 -17.24
CA PRO A 206 -7.35 -9.54 -17.73
C PRO A 206 -5.87 -9.28 -17.91
N ASP A 207 -5.46 -8.13 -18.46
CA ASP A 207 -4.06 -7.80 -18.68
C ASP A 207 -3.31 -7.65 -17.35
N LEU A 208 -3.90 -6.93 -16.39
CA LEU A 208 -3.34 -6.79 -15.04
C LEU A 208 -3.21 -8.14 -14.33
N ARG A 209 -4.17 -9.05 -14.53
CA ARG A 209 -4.10 -10.40 -13.98
C ARG A 209 -2.99 -11.21 -14.65
N ALA A 210 -2.79 -11.10 -15.95
CA ALA A 210 -1.70 -11.75 -16.67
C ALA A 210 -0.33 -11.24 -16.17
N ASN A 211 -0.19 -9.93 -15.94
CA ASN A 211 1.03 -9.34 -15.39
C ASN A 211 1.32 -9.82 -13.95
N LEU A 212 0.28 -9.95 -13.12
CA LEU A 212 0.42 -10.56 -11.78
C LEU A 212 0.88 -12.01 -11.86
N ILE A 213 0.30 -12.81 -12.75
CA ILE A 213 0.68 -14.21 -12.95
C ILE A 213 2.15 -14.29 -13.38
N ALA A 214 2.56 -13.49 -14.37
CA ALA A 214 3.94 -13.47 -14.83
C ALA A 214 4.94 -13.05 -13.72
N PHE A 215 4.56 -12.12 -12.86
CA PHE A 215 5.34 -11.77 -11.67
C PHE A 215 5.47 -12.96 -10.70
N LEU A 216 4.35 -13.60 -10.37
CA LEU A 216 4.34 -14.73 -9.42
C LEU A 216 5.06 -15.97 -9.94
N GLU A 217 4.99 -16.25 -11.25
CA GLU A 217 5.73 -17.35 -11.88
C GLU A 217 7.26 -17.23 -11.71
N LYS A 218 7.77 -15.99 -11.59
CA LYS A 218 9.21 -15.75 -11.35
C LYS A 218 9.55 -15.74 -9.87
N VAL A 219 8.67 -15.18 -9.04
CA VAL A 219 8.90 -14.97 -7.61
C VAL A 219 8.72 -16.27 -6.81
N THR A 220 7.66 -17.04 -7.10
CA THR A 220 7.28 -18.20 -6.29
C THR A 220 8.37 -19.28 -6.22
N PRO A 221 9.01 -19.69 -7.32
CA PRO A 221 10.09 -20.69 -7.22
C PRO A 221 11.25 -20.24 -6.34
N VAL A 222 11.62 -18.95 -6.41
CA VAL A 222 12.70 -18.40 -5.59
C VAL A 222 12.28 -18.29 -4.12
N ALA A 223 11.02 -17.96 -3.86
CA ALA A 223 10.47 -17.95 -2.49
C ALA A 223 10.53 -19.35 -1.86
N GLU A 224 10.18 -20.40 -2.62
CA GLU A 224 10.30 -21.80 -2.20
C GLU A 224 11.75 -22.18 -1.91
N GLU A 225 12.69 -21.82 -2.79
CA GLU A 225 14.12 -22.06 -2.60
C GLU A 225 14.66 -21.39 -1.33
N CYS A 226 14.18 -20.20 -1.01
CA CYS A 226 14.58 -19.42 0.16
C CYS A 226 13.82 -19.79 1.44
N GLY A 227 12.79 -20.65 1.37
CA GLY A 227 11.91 -20.95 2.49
C GLY A 227 11.00 -19.79 2.91
N VAL A 228 10.71 -18.87 1.99
CA VAL A 228 9.88 -17.69 2.21
C VAL A 228 8.45 -17.95 1.76
N ARG A 229 7.49 -17.43 2.52
CA ARG A 229 6.06 -17.39 2.17
C ARG A 229 5.70 -16.00 1.64
N VAL A 230 5.16 -15.92 0.45
CA VAL A 230 4.66 -14.71 -0.20
C VAL A 230 3.14 -14.78 -0.40
#